data_d13fec45844b94b8b168fa47d43ba8a8
#
_entry.id   d13fec45844b94b8b168fa47d43ba8a8
#
_cell.length_a   1.000
_cell.length_b   1.000
_cell.length_c   1.000
_cell.angle_alpha   90.00
_cell.angle_beta   90.00
_cell.angle_gamma   90.00
#
_symmetry.space_group_name_H-M   'P 1'
#
loop_
_entity.id
_entity.type
_entity.pdbx_description
1 polymer ?
#
loop_
_entity_poly.entity_id
_entity_poly.type
_entity_poly.pdbx_seq_one_letter_code
_entity_poly.pdbx_strand_id
1 'polypeptide(L)'
;MNTTTSTFDTEALRRGIEERDAATLRALYAPDAEMTVVDRNAPPSQPRVLRGRTAIGEFLDETCGRDMTHLLERVVVSGDTAAFTQACRYPDGTRVLCLAMLDLRDGLIVSQTAVQEWDA
;
A
#
# COMPACT_ATOMS: atom_id res chain seq x y z
N MET A 1 13.75 -3.64 30.37
CA MET A 1 13.59 -3.79 29.63
C MET A 1 13.09 -3.36 28.57
N ASN A 2 13.22 -3.49 28.08
CA ASN A 2 12.91 -2.99 26.97
C ASN A 2 12.35 -3.91 26.01
N THR A 3 11.16 -3.82 25.80
CA THR A 3 10.55 -4.52 24.74
C THR A 3 10.79 -3.79 23.49
N THR A 4 11.46 -4.38 22.62
CA THR A 4 11.59 -3.87 21.30
C THR A 4 10.30 -4.17 20.57
N THR A 5 9.49 -3.19 20.40
CA THR A 5 8.38 -3.27 19.47
C THR A 5 8.96 -3.07 18.08
N SER A 6 8.68 -3.98 17.17
CA SER A 6 9.08 -3.80 15.78
C SER A 6 8.41 -2.56 15.23
N THR A 7 9.18 -1.71 14.59
CA THR A 7 8.69 -0.47 13.99
C THR A 7 8.37 -0.75 12.53
N PHE A 8 7.30 -0.13 12.02
CA PHE A 8 6.98 -0.21 10.61
C PHE A 8 8.10 0.40 9.77
N ASP A 9 8.58 -0.32 8.79
CA ASP A 9 9.73 0.07 7.99
C ASP A 9 9.31 1.01 6.86
N THR A 10 9.35 2.31 7.12
CA THR A 10 8.95 3.33 6.14
C THR A 10 9.94 3.43 4.98
N GLU A 11 11.20 3.10 5.19
CA GLU A 11 12.18 3.10 4.11
C GLU A 11 11.92 1.95 3.13
N ALA A 12 11.54 0.78 3.65
CA ALA A 12 11.16 -0.35 2.79
C ALA A 12 9.89 0.00 2.00
N LEU A 13 8.94 0.70 2.62
CA LEU A 13 7.75 1.16 1.93
C LEU A 13 8.12 2.08 0.77
N ARG A 14 8.96 3.08 1.02
CA ARG A 14 9.42 4.01 -0.01
C ARG A 14 10.13 3.29 -1.14
N ARG A 15 11.08 2.42 -0.81
CA ARG A 15 11.85 1.70 -1.80
C ARG A 15 10.96 0.79 -2.65
N GLY A 16 10.04 0.07 -1.99
CA GLY A 16 9.13 -0.82 -2.71
C GLY A 16 8.20 -0.08 -3.66
N ILE A 17 7.70 1.08 -3.24
CA ILE A 17 6.80 1.89 -4.06
C ILE A 17 7.58 2.52 -5.23
N GLU A 18 8.67 3.22 -4.93
CA GLU A 18 9.37 4.02 -5.94
C GLU A 18 10.18 3.19 -6.91
N GLU A 19 10.70 2.04 -6.47
CA GLU A 19 11.45 1.14 -7.32
C GLU A 19 10.60 0.01 -7.90
N ARG A 20 9.30 0.02 -7.62
CA ARG A 20 8.36 -0.99 -8.10
C ARG A 20 8.81 -2.40 -7.72
N ASP A 21 9.19 -2.56 -6.46
CA ASP A 21 9.68 -3.82 -5.92
C ASP A 21 8.58 -4.52 -5.12
N ALA A 22 7.82 -5.37 -5.82
CA ALA A 22 6.68 -6.05 -5.21
C ALA A 22 7.09 -6.95 -4.05
N ALA A 23 8.25 -7.60 -4.14
CA ALA A 23 8.73 -8.48 -3.07
C ALA A 23 8.98 -7.71 -1.78
N THR A 24 9.59 -6.52 -1.89
CA THR A 24 9.84 -5.64 -0.75
C THR A 24 8.52 -5.21 -0.12
N LEU A 25 7.53 -4.82 -0.93
CA LEU A 25 6.22 -4.42 -0.42
C LEU A 25 5.49 -5.58 0.24
N ARG A 26 5.50 -6.75 -0.40
CA ARG A 26 4.83 -7.93 0.12
C ARG A 26 5.35 -8.30 1.51
N ALA A 27 6.64 -8.14 1.75
CA ALA A 27 7.25 -8.46 3.03
C ALA A 27 6.78 -7.55 4.18
N LEU A 28 6.13 -6.42 3.86
CA LEU A 28 5.59 -5.51 4.86
C LEU A 28 4.23 -5.97 5.43
N TYR A 29 3.61 -6.97 4.81
CA TYR A 29 2.29 -7.45 5.20
C TYR A 29 2.37 -8.70 6.05
N ALA A 30 1.50 -8.78 7.06
CA ALA A 30 1.34 -10.02 7.84
C ALA A 30 0.70 -11.10 6.97
N PRO A 31 0.92 -12.40 7.27
CA PRO A 31 0.35 -13.47 6.47
C PRO A 31 -1.16 -13.43 6.33
N ASP A 32 -1.85 -12.93 7.36
CA ASP A 32 -3.32 -12.84 7.41
C ASP A 32 -3.84 -11.45 7.11
N ALA A 33 -3.04 -10.58 6.52
CA ALA A 33 -3.42 -9.20 6.22
C ALA A 33 -4.62 -9.13 5.28
N GLU A 34 -5.37 -8.04 5.41
CA GLU A 34 -6.50 -7.77 4.54
C GLU A 34 -6.35 -6.37 3.94
N MET A 35 -6.59 -6.23 2.64
CA MET A 35 -6.53 -4.96 1.94
C MET A 35 -7.87 -4.68 1.27
N THR A 36 -8.40 -3.49 1.54
CA THR A 36 -9.63 -3.01 0.91
C THR A 36 -9.25 -1.86 -0.02
N VAL A 37 -9.68 -1.94 -1.28
CA VAL A 37 -9.39 -0.91 -2.28
C VAL A 37 -10.71 -0.34 -2.78
N VAL A 38 -10.80 0.99 -2.74
CA VAL A 38 -11.92 1.75 -3.27
C VAL A 38 -11.42 2.61 -4.41
N ASP A 39 -12.06 2.52 -5.56
CA ASP A 39 -11.77 3.37 -6.71
C ASP A 39 -13.01 3.46 -7.59
N ARG A 40 -12.90 4.05 -8.78
CA ARG A 40 -14.09 4.23 -9.63
C ARG A 40 -14.67 2.92 -10.15
N ASN A 41 -13.88 1.83 -10.14
CA ASN A 41 -14.35 0.50 -10.55
C ASN A 41 -14.82 -0.34 -9.37
N ALA A 42 -14.54 0.11 -8.14
CA ALA A 42 -14.89 -0.59 -6.91
C ALA A 42 -15.36 0.45 -5.88
N PRO A 43 -16.66 0.84 -5.96
CA PRO A 43 -17.18 1.91 -5.10
C PRO A 43 -17.26 1.48 -3.63
N PRO A 44 -17.47 2.43 -2.70
CA PRO A 44 -17.48 2.12 -1.27
C PRO A 44 -18.47 1.03 -0.85
N SER A 45 -19.59 0.88 -1.57
CA SER A 45 -20.56 -0.16 -1.26
C SER A 45 -20.15 -1.54 -1.75
N GLN A 46 -19.18 -1.61 -2.66
CA GLN A 46 -18.66 -2.87 -3.22
C GLN A 46 -17.17 -2.74 -3.46
N PRO A 47 -16.36 -2.54 -2.40
CA PRO A 47 -14.92 -2.39 -2.56
C PRO A 47 -14.27 -3.70 -2.97
N ARG A 48 -13.09 -3.61 -3.55
CA ARG A 48 -12.28 -4.79 -3.81
C ARG A 48 -11.61 -5.19 -2.50
N VAL A 49 -11.77 -6.43 -2.06
CA VAL A 49 -11.16 -6.93 -0.83
C VAL A 49 -10.21 -8.06 -1.16
N LEU A 50 -8.98 -7.92 -0.70
CA LEU A 50 -7.92 -8.92 -0.89
C LEU A 50 -7.57 -9.48 0.49
N ARG A 51 -7.69 -10.78 0.64
CA ARG A 51 -7.43 -11.45 1.92
C ARG A 51 -6.21 -12.33 1.82
N GLY A 52 -5.28 -12.10 2.74
CA GLY A 52 -4.05 -12.88 2.84
C GLY A 52 -2.92 -12.32 2.00
N ARG A 53 -1.70 -12.58 2.48
CA ARG A 53 -0.50 -12.04 1.82
C ARG A 53 -0.31 -12.54 0.40
N THR A 54 -0.82 -13.72 0.07
CA THR A 54 -0.73 -14.24 -1.29
C THR A 54 -1.55 -13.42 -2.26
N ALA A 55 -2.82 -13.14 -1.92
CA ALA A 55 -3.69 -12.32 -2.77
C ALA A 55 -3.18 -10.90 -2.89
N ILE A 56 -2.72 -10.32 -1.78
CA ILE A 56 -2.13 -8.99 -1.77
C ILE A 56 -0.86 -8.97 -2.63
N GLY A 57 -0.03 -10.01 -2.53
CA GLY A 57 1.18 -10.12 -3.34
C GLY A 57 0.90 -10.16 -4.83
N GLU A 58 -0.14 -10.85 -5.26
CA GLU A 58 -0.54 -10.88 -6.66
C GLU A 58 -0.96 -9.49 -7.15
N PHE A 59 -1.71 -8.77 -6.32
CA PHE A 59 -2.10 -7.38 -6.61
C PHE A 59 -0.88 -6.48 -6.73
N LEU A 60 0.09 -6.63 -5.83
CA LEU A 60 1.33 -5.85 -5.86
C LEU A 60 2.17 -6.18 -7.09
N ASP A 61 2.25 -7.45 -7.47
CA ASP A 61 2.96 -7.86 -8.69
C ASP A 61 2.34 -7.20 -9.92
N GLU A 62 1.02 -7.17 -10.00
CA GLU A 62 0.31 -6.53 -11.10
C GLU A 62 0.58 -5.03 -11.13
N THR A 63 0.47 -4.38 -9.97
CA THR A 63 0.64 -2.92 -9.88
C THR A 63 2.09 -2.52 -10.17
N CYS A 64 3.06 -3.23 -9.61
CA CYS A 64 4.47 -2.93 -9.83
C CYS A 64 4.92 -3.28 -11.25
N GLY A 65 4.21 -4.19 -11.91
CA GLY A 65 4.51 -4.58 -13.28
C GLY A 65 4.02 -3.60 -14.33
N ARG A 66 3.18 -2.64 -13.95
CA ARG A 66 2.69 -1.62 -14.89
C ARG A 66 3.79 -0.61 -15.19
N ASP A 67 3.78 -0.09 -16.42
CA ASP A 67 4.73 0.94 -16.82
C ASP A 67 4.27 2.29 -16.27
N MET A 68 4.52 2.50 -14.98
CA MET A 68 4.13 3.70 -14.25
C MET A 68 5.29 4.17 -13.38
N THR A 69 5.28 5.45 -13.04
CA THR A 69 6.15 5.96 -11.98
C THR A 69 5.33 6.16 -10.71
N HIS A 70 5.95 5.93 -9.56
CA HIS A 70 5.31 6.08 -8.27
C HIS A 70 6.22 6.90 -7.35
N LEU A 71 5.60 7.79 -6.58
CA LEU A 71 6.31 8.61 -5.60
C LEU A 71 5.56 8.53 -4.28
N LEU A 72 6.27 8.15 -3.22
CA LEU A 72 5.73 8.21 -1.87
C LEU A 72 5.86 9.65 -1.39
N GLU A 73 4.74 10.37 -1.32
CA GLU A 73 4.77 11.79 -0.98
C GLU A 73 4.83 12.04 0.51
N ARG A 74 3.98 11.36 1.27
CA ARG A 74 3.88 11.58 2.70
C ARG A 74 3.64 10.24 3.38
N VAL A 75 4.27 10.06 4.54
CA VAL A 75 4.00 8.92 5.39
C VAL A 75 4.02 9.38 6.83
N VAL A 76 3.05 8.95 7.61
CA VAL A 76 2.98 9.20 9.04
C VAL A 76 2.75 7.89 9.75
N VAL A 77 3.40 7.72 10.91
CA VAL A 77 3.24 6.53 11.74
C VAL A 77 2.97 7.00 13.16
N SER A 78 1.95 6.44 13.77
CA SER A 78 1.61 6.73 15.16
C SER A 78 1.14 5.44 15.81
N GLY A 79 1.95 4.89 16.71
CA GLY A 79 1.63 3.64 17.39
C GLY A 79 1.41 2.50 16.38
N ASP A 80 0.22 1.91 16.44
CA ASP A 80 -0.15 0.79 15.59
C ASP A 80 -0.90 1.22 14.33
N THR A 81 -0.82 2.50 13.96
CA THR A 81 -1.45 2.99 12.75
C THR A 81 -0.45 3.76 11.90
N ALA A 82 -0.67 3.76 10.60
CA ALA A 82 0.12 4.54 9.68
C ALA A 82 -0.77 4.98 8.52
N ALA A 83 -0.33 6.01 7.82
CA ALA A 83 -1.03 6.50 6.64
C ALA A 83 -0.01 7.03 5.66
N PHE A 84 -0.33 6.93 4.37
CA PHE A 84 0.55 7.52 3.37
C PHE A 84 -0.23 7.98 2.15
N THR A 85 0.38 8.90 1.40
CA THR A 85 -0.12 9.32 0.10
C THR A 85 0.92 8.96 -0.96
N GLN A 86 0.44 8.55 -2.11
CA GLN A 86 1.29 8.12 -3.21
C GLN A 86 0.80 8.77 -4.50
N ALA A 87 1.71 9.43 -5.20
CA ALA A 87 1.43 10.03 -6.50
C ALA A 87 1.98 9.12 -7.59
N CYS A 88 1.16 8.77 -8.55
CA CYS A 88 1.53 7.86 -9.62
C CYS A 88 1.25 8.51 -10.97
N ARG A 89 1.97 8.07 -12.00
CA ARG A 89 1.81 8.62 -13.34
C ARG A 89 2.03 7.54 -14.38
N TYR A 90 1.11 7.46 -15.34
CA TYR A 90 1.27 6.63 -16.52
C TYR A 90 2.15 7.37 -17.57
N PRO A 91 2.71 6.63 -18.55
CA PRO A 91 3.54 7.27 -19.59
C PRO A 91 2.83 8.36 -20.39
N ASP A 92 1.51 8.26 -20.53
CA ASP A 92 0.72 9.26 -21.25
C ASP A 92 0.44 10.52 -20.43
N GLY A 93 0.94 10.57 -19.18
CA GLY A 93 0.74 11.70 -18.29
C GLY A 93 -0.46 11.61 -17.37
N THR A 94 -1.30 10.59 -17.51
CA THR A 94 -2.44 10.37 -16.63
C THR A 94 -1.95 10.16 -15.19
N ARG A 95 -2.51 10.91 -14.25
CA ARG A 95 -2.10 10.87 -12.86
C ARG A 95 -3.08 10.06 -12.02
N VAL A 96 -2.53 9.40 -11.00
CA VAL A 96 -3.30 8.66 -10.01
C VAL A 96 -2.85 9.10 -8.63
N LEU A 97 -3.81 9.39 -7.76
CA LEU A 97 -3.54 9.67 -6.36
C LEU A 97 -4.08 8.52 -5.52
N CYS A 98 -3.22 7.99 -4.65
CA CYS A 98 -3.61 6.92 -3.75
C CYS A 98 -3.40 7.37 -2.31
N LEU A 99 -4.40 7.15 -1.46
CA LEU A 99 -4.31 7.36 -0.03
C LEU A 99 -4.54 6.04 0.66
N ALA A 100 -3.75 5.74 1.68
CA ALA A 100 -3.88 4.48 2.41
C ALA A 100 -3.82 4.69 3.90
N MET A 101 -4.66 3.95 4.62
CA MET A 101 -4.64 3.85 6.08
C MET A 101 -4.26 2.43 6.44
N LEU A 102 -3.33 2.28 7.36
CA LEU A 102 -2.78 0.99 7.75
C LEU A 102 -2.99 0.74 9.22
N ASP A 103 -3.39 -0.49 9.57
CA ASP A 103 -3.30 -0.98 10.94
C ASP A 103 -2.11 -1.92 11.00
N LEU A 104 -1.32 -1.80 12.06
CA LEU A 104 -0.06 -2.52 12.20
C LEU A 104 -0.10 -3.44 13.41
N ARG A 105 0.65 -4.55 13.30
CA ARG A 105 0.91 -5.45 14.42
C ARG A 105 2.35 -5.95 14.29
N ASP A 106 3.14 -5.68 15.32
CA ASP A 106 4.57 -6.05 15.31
C ASP A 106 5.31 -5.50 14.10
N GLY A 107 4.97 -4.27 13.69
CA GLY A 107 5.62 -3.61 12.56
C GLY A 107 5.15 -4.06 11.19
N LEU A 108 4.19 -4.98 11.12
CA LEU A 108 3.64 -5.46 9.84
C LEU A 108 2.22 -4.97 9.64
N ILE A 109 1.84 -4.81 8.39
CA ILE A 109 0.48 -4.38 8.03
C ILE A 109 -0.47 -5.56 8.20
N VAL A 110 -1.52 -5.38 9.00
CA VAL A 110 -2.58 -6.39 9.15
C VAL A 110 -3.86 -5.96 8.46
N SER A 111 -4.05 -4.67 8.23
CA SER A 111 -5.23 -4.15 7.54
C SER A 111 -4.83 -2.88 6.80
N GLN A 112 -5.33 -2.75 5.59
CA GLN A 112 -5.10 -1.55 4.79
C GLN A 112 -6.39 -1.17 4.08
N THR A 113 -6.72 0.10 4.13
CA THR A 113 -7.79 0.66 3.30
C THR A 113 -7.15 1.68 2.38
N ALA A 114 -7.30 1.48 1.08
CA ALA A 114 -6.72 2.35 0.07
C ALA A 114 -7.83 2.94 -0.78
N VAL A 115 -7.72 4.23 -1.07
CA VAL A 115 -8.61 4.94 -1.97
C VAL A 115 -7.78 5.49 -3.11
N GLN A 116 -8.19 5.22 -4.34
CA GLN A 116 -7.46 5.66 -5.53
C GLN A 116 -8.39 6.47 -6.43
N GLU A 117 -7.87 7.53 -6.99
CA GLU A 117 -8.57 8.32 -7.99
C GLU A 117 -7.58 8.76 -9.06
N TRP A 118 -8.03 8.77 -10.30
CA TRP A 118 -7.18 9.15 -11.42
C TRP A 118 -7.89 10.15 -12.33
N ASP A 119 -7.10 10.79 -13.17
CA ASP A 119 -7.62 11.76 -14.12
C ASP A 119 -8.71 11.15 -15.00
N ALA A 120 -9.67 11.95 -15.36
CA ALA A 120 -10.79 11.49 -16.17
C ALA A 120 -10.36 11.18 -17.61
#